data_7bd0f9c84c8990dad0bfc6d2db5e03cb
#
_entry.id   7bd0f9c84c8990dad0bfc6d2db5e03cb
#
_cell.length_a   1.000
_cell.length_b   1.000
_cell.length_c   1.000
_cell.angle_alpha   90.00
_cell.angle_beta   90.00
_cell.angle_gamma   90.00
#
_symmetry.space_group_name_H-M   'P 1'
#
loop_
_entity.id
_entity.type
_entity.pdbx_description
1 polymer ?
#
loop_
_entity_poly.entity_id
_entity_poly.type
_entity_poly.pdbx_seq_one_letter_code
_entity_poly.pdbx_strand_id
1 'polypeptide(L)'
;MKILKKDSHEKFYWLGFLAGDGSVQEQGRRLRIELKNDSLDILNHFKDFMESNANITSRINNNGCHCSKIDINSKELGNYLAEYNIVPNKTKTFEIPEDKIPEEYKMDFIRGFMDADGCIHIRKERNNTPSLSFVSGSKKCIEQIKDILNITNKINQQGNNYLLYKEGKEVITILDKIYEHSTEETRLKRKYDIYCTIIK
;
A
#
# COMPACT_ATOMS: atom_id res chain seq x y z
N MET A 1 -9.26 1.47 -18.40
CA MET A 1 -8.52 1.47 -17.11
C MET A 1 -7.10 0.95 -17.35
N LYS A 2 -6.09 1.71 -16.97
CA LYS A 2 -4.67 1.33 -17.16
C LYS A 2 -4.30 0.05 -16.39
N ILE A 3 -4.88 -0.20 -15.23
CA ILE A 3 -4.56 -1.37 -14.41
C ILE A 3 -4.76 -2.71 -15.14
N LEU A 4 -5.64 -2.76 -16.12
CA LEU A 4 -5.91 -3.95 -16.94
C LEU A 4 -4.96 -4.08 -18.13
N LYS A 5 -4.11 -3.08 -18.38
CA LYS A 5 -3.19 -3.02 -19.51
C LYS A 5 -1.83 -3.65 -19.17
N LYS A 6 -0.82 -3.38 -20.03
CA LYS A 6 0.55 -3.87 -19.90
C LYS A 6 1.14 -3.59 -18.50
N ASP A 7 2.03 -4.47 -18.07
CA ASP A 7 2.77 -4.32 -16.82
C ASP A 7 3.62 -3.05 -16.80
N SER A 8 3.67 -2.40 -15.64
CA SER A 8 4.43 -1.18 -15.39
C SER A 8 4.65 -0.98 -13.89
N HIS A 9 5.65 -0.19 -13.52
CA HIS A 9 5.90 0.23 -12.13
C HIS A 9 4.66 0.86 -11.49
N GLU A 10 3.95 1.70 -12.24
CA GLU A 10 2.71 2.36 -11.77
C GLU A 10 1.59 1.35 -11.47
N LYS A 11 1.39 0.35 -12.34
CA LYS A 11 0.38 -0.70 -12.15
C LYS A 11 0.62 -1.50 -10.88
N PHE A 12 1.86 -1.95 -10.65
CA PHE A 12 2.16 -2.77 -9.49
C PHE A 12 2.17 -1.95 -8.19
N TYR A 13 2.52 -0.66 -8.24
CA TYR A 13 2.29 0.23 -7.12
C TYR A 13 0.81 0.27 -6.72
N TRP A 14 -0.08 0.50 -7.68
CA TRP A 14 -1.52 0.55 -7.38
C TRP A 14 -2.09 -0.79 -6.93
N LEU A 15 -1.62 -1.92 -7.47
CA LEU A 15 -2.00 -3.24 -6.96
C LEU A 15 -1.58 -3.43 -5.49
N GLY A 16 -0.37 -3.02 -5.14
CA GLY A 16 0.10 -3.05 -3.76
C GLY A 16 -0.72 -2.12 -2.84
N PHE A 17 -1.03 -0.90 -3.29
CA PHE A 17 -1.87 0.03 -2.56
C PHE A 17 -3.29 -0.52 -2.32
N LEU A 18 -3.88 -1.12 -3.34
CA LEU A 18 -5.19 -1.77 -3.25
C LEU A 18 -5.18 -3.03 -2.37
N ALA A 19 -4.06 -3.72 -2.29
CA ALA A 19 -3.90 -4.86 -1.38
C ALA A 19 -4.02 -4.43 0.09
N GLY A 20 -3.55 -3.22 0.45
CA GLY A 20 -3.76 -2.60 1.77
C GLY A 20 -5.14 -1.93 1.86
N ASP A 21 -5.26 -0.71 1.35
CA ASP A 21 -6.40 0.20 1.55
C ASP A 21 -7.60 -0.05 0.61
N GLY A 22 -7.47 -0.88 -0.42
CA GLY A 22 -8.58 -1.20 -1.33
C GLY A 22 -9.62 -2.11 -0.68
N SER A 23 -10.89 -1.73 -0.77
CA SER A 23 -12.03 -2.54 -0.32
C SER A 23 -12.87 -2.98 -1.51
N VAL A 24 -12.91 -4.29 -1.76
CA VAL A 24 -13.77 -4.89 -2.78
C VAL A 24 -15.09 -5.29 -2.14
N GLN A 25 -16.19 -4.82 -2.72
CA GLN A 25 -17.56 -4.95 -2.19
C GLN A 25 -18.51 -5.49 -3.25
N GLU A 26 -19.76 -5.75 -2.85
CA GLU A 26 -20.84 -6.16 -3.76
C GLU A 26 -20.46 -7.33 -4.66
N GLN A 27 -19.93 -8.41 -4.05
CA GLN A 27 -19.54 -9.63 -4.76
C GLN A 27 -18.48 -9.36 -5.88
N GLY A 28 -17.56 -8.44 -5.61
CA GLY A 28 -16.49 -8.11 -6.55
C GLY A 28 -16.86 -7.02 -7.58
N ARG A 29 -18.00 -6.35 -7.44
CA ARG A 29 -18.44 -5.35 -8.44
C ARG A 29 -18.06 -3.92 -8.13
N ARG A 30 -17.69 -3.62 -6.87
CA ARG A 30 -17.31 -2.28 -6.45
C ARG A 30 -15.95 -2.30 -5.77
N LEU A 31 -15.02 -1.51 -6.29
CA LEU A 31 -13.78 -1.17 -5.63
C LEU A 31 -13.96 0.19 -4.95
N ARG A 32 -13.63 0.25 -3.65
CA ARG A 32 -13.58 1.48 -2.86
C ARG A 32 -12.18 1.70 -2.30
N ILE A 33 -11.72 2.95 -2.37
CA ILE A 33 -10.63 3.46 -1.55
C ILE A 33 -11.19 4.61 -0.71
N GLU A 34 -10.95 4.59 0.60
CA GLU A 34 -11.35 5.67 1.51
C GLU A 34 -10.17 6.05 2.39
N LEU A 35 -9.73 7.30 2.31
CA LEU A 35 -8.54 7.83 2.98
C LEU A 35 -8.89 9.09 3.78
N LYS A 36 -8.04 9.48 4.72
CA LYS A 36 -8.11 10.79 5.35
C LYS A 36 -7.80 11.88 4.32
N ASN A 37 -8.36 13.08 4.51
CA ASN A 37 -8.22 14.18 3.55
C ASN A 37 -6.79 14.69 3.37
N ASP A 38 -5.88 14.40 4.29
CA ASP A 38 -4.44 14.69 4.15
C ASP A 38 -3.75 13.88 3.03
N SER A 39 -4.47 12.94 2.43
CA SER A 39 -4.02 12.06 1.35
C SER A 39 -4.95 12.14 0.13
N LEU A 40 -5.60 13.30 -0.08
CA LEU A 40 -6.52 13.50 -1.21
C LEU A 40 -5.81 13.45 -2.56
N ASP A 41 -4.55 13.89 -2.62
CA ASP A 41 -3.68 13.83 -3.78
C ASP A 41 -3.58 12.40 -4.35
N ILE A 42 -3.39 11.42 -3.49
CA ILE A 42 -3.27 10.01 -3.92
C ILE A 42 -4.57 9.48 -4.53
N LEU A 43 -5.75 9.93 -4.06
CA LEU A 43 -7.02 9.55 -4.69
C LEU A 43 -7.18 10.16 -6.09
N ASN A 44 -6.68 11.38 -6.31
CA ASN A 44 -6.66 12.00 -7.63
C ASN A 44 -5.71 11.25 -8.57
N HIS A 45 -4.49 10.93 -8.13
CA HIS A 45 -3.54 10.14 -8.90
C HIS A 45 -4.11 8.75 -9.26
N PHE A 46 -4.79 8.10 -8.30
CA PHE A 46 -5.47 6.83 -8.58
C PHE A 46 -6.57 6.98 -9.62
N LYS A 47 -7.41 8.01 -9.50
CA LYS A 47 -8.48 8.31 -10.47
C LYS A 47 -7.92 8.52 -11.88
N ASP A 48 -6.84 9.28 -12.00
CA ASP A 48 -6.19 9.58 -13.28
C ASP A 48 -5.54 8.31 -13.86
N PHE A 49 -4.83 7.53 -13.06
CA PHE A 49 -4.31 6.23 -13.45
C PHE A 49 -5.40 5.29 -13.95
N MET A 50 -6.53 5.23 -13.26
CA MET A 50 -7.65 4.39 -13.66
C MET A 50 -8.39 4.91 -14.90
N GLU A 51 -8.07 6.11 -15.40
CA GLU A 51 -8.83 6.78 -16.47
C GLU A 51 -10.32 6.80 -16.12
N SER A 52 -10.64 7.11 -14.85
CA SER A 52 -11.99 6.96 -14.29
C SER A 52 -12.72 8.30 -14.22
N ASN A 53 -14.02 8.30 -14.57
CA ASN A 53 -14.92 9.44 -14.36
C ASN A 53 -15.62 9.39 -12.99
N ALA A 54 -15.25 8.47 -12.09
CA ALA A 54 -15.83 8.38 -10.76
C ALA A 54 -15.56 9.66 -9.96
N ASN A 55 -16.54 10.10 -9.18
CA ASN A 55 -16.40 11.25 -8.32
C ASN A 55 -15.69 10.88 -7.02
N ILE A 56 -14.76 11.73 -6.59
CA ILE A 56 -14.22 11.68 -5.24
C ILE A 56 -15.23 12.43 -4.34
N THR A 57 -15.72 11.76 -3.31
CA THR A 57 -16.68 12.33 -2.35
C THR A 57 -16.04 12.42 -0.97
N SER A 58 -16.26 13.55 -0.29
CA SER A 58 -15.72 13.77 1.07
C SER A 58 -16.85 13.67 2.10
N ARG A 59 -16.51 13.17 3.28
CA ARG A 59 -17.42 13.10 4.43
C ARG A 59 -16.65 13.27 5.74
N ILE A 60 -17.38 13.64 6.77
CA ILE A 60 -16.87 13.54 8.15
C ILE A 60 -17.35 12.20 8.70
N ASN A 61 -16.42 11.37 9.19
CA ASN A 61 -16.77 10.09 9.81
C ASN A 61 -17.27 10.31 11.25
N ASN A 62 -17.76 9.23 11.88
CA ASN A 62 -18.34 9.28 13.24
C ASN A 62 -17.35 9.76 14.31
N ASN A 63 -16.05 9.74 14.04
CA ASN A 63 -14.99 10.21 14.94
C ASN A 63 -14.56 11.65 14.62
N GLY A 64 -15.29 12.38 13.78
CA GLY A 64 -14.97 13.76 13.39
C GLY A 64 -13.83 13.89 12.38
N CYS A 65 -13.28 12.80 11.84
CA CYS A 65 -12.23 12.85 10.83
C CYS A 65 -12.81 13.12 9.44
N HIS A 66 -12.21 14.06 8.72
CA HIS A 66 -12.51 14.30 7.30
C HIS A 66 -11.87 13.18 6.46
N CYS A 67 -12.70 12.45 5.73
CA CYS A 67 -12.28 11.38 4.84
C CYS A 67 -12.80 11.63 3.43
N SER A 68 -12.03 11.24 2.43
CA SER A 68 -12.43 11.23 1.03
C SER A 68 -12.38 9.81 0.49
N LYS A 69 -13.30 9.50 -0.41
CA LYS A 69 -13.40 8.18 -1.04
C LYS A 69 -13.66 8.29 -2.54
N ILE A 70 -13.23 7.27 -3.25
CA ILE A 70 -13.59 6.97 -4.62
C ILE A 70 -14.20 5.57 -4.70
N ASP A 71 -15.30 5.44 -5.43
CA ASP A 71 -15.98 4.18 -5.72
C ASP A 71 -15.93 3.91 -7.23
N ILE A 72 -15.36 2.78 -7.65
CA ILE A 72 -15.33 2.35 -9.05
C ILE A 72 -16.16 1.07 -9.17
N ASN A 73 -17.23 1.13 -9.98
CA ASN A 73 -18.10 0.00 -10.22
C ASN A 73 -17.70 -0.67 -11.55
N SER A 74 -17.14 -1.87 -11.47
CA SER A 74 -16.76 -2.67 -12.64
C SER A 74 -16.55 -4.13 -12.25
N LYS A 75 -17.34 -5.01 -12.85
CA LYS A 75 -17.18 -6.46 -12.69
C LYS A 75 -15.85 -6.96 -13.26
N GLU A 76 -15.43 -6.39 -14.40
CA GLU A 76 -14.17 -6.72 -15.04
C GLU A 76 -12.98 -6.39 -14.12
N LEU A 77 -12.98 -5.19 -13.52
CA LEU A 77 -11.98 -4.80 -12.53
C LEU A 77 -11.97 -5.74 -11.33
N GLY A 78 -13.14 -6.08 -10.79
CA GLY A 78 -13.25 -6.98 -9.66
C GLY A 78 -12.71 -8.38 -9.96
N ASN A 79 -13.00 -8.93 -11.13
CA ASN A 79 -12.45 -10.20 -11.58
C ASN A 79 -10.92 -10.13 -11.71
N TYR A 80 -10.41 -9.07 -12.31
CA TYR A 80 -8.97 -8.85 -12.44
C TYR A 80 -8.27 -8.73 -11.09
N LEU A 81 -8.83 -7.95 -10.17
CA LEU A 81 -8.27 -7.81 -8.81
C LEU A 81 -8.27 -9.13 -8.04
N ALA A 82 -9.25 -9.99 -8.29
CA ALA A 82 -9.31 -11.33 -7.67
C ALA A 82 -8.12 -12.22 -8.10
N GLU A 83 -7.57 -12.02 -9.31
CA GLU A 83 -6.36 -12.71 -9.76
C GLU A 83 -5.13 -12.33 -8.90
N TYR A 84 -5.15 -11.16 -8.28
CA TYR A 84 -4.13 -10.67 -7.36
C TYR A 84 -4.54 -10.82 -5.89
N ASN A 85 -5.45 -11.72 -5.57
CA ASN A 85 -5.96 -11.98 -4.21
C ASN A 85 -6.63 -10.74 -3.55
N ILE A 86 -6.95 -9.70 -4.33
CA ILE A 86 -7.64 -8.50 -3.85
C ILE A 86 -9.15 -8.74 -3.97
N VAL A 87 -9.69 -9.43 -2.96
CA VAL A 87 -11.06 -9.92 -2.90
C VAL A 87 -11.82 -9.33 -1.69
N PRO A 88 -13.17 -9.48 -1.62
CA PRO A 88 -13.92 -9.12 -0.42
C PRO A 88 -13.36 -9.81 0.85
N ASN A 89 -13.29 -9.05 1.95
CA ASN A 89 -12.84 -9.54 3.27
C ASN A 89 -11.40 -10.09 3.31
N LYS A 90 -10.51 -9.64 2.41
CA LYS A 90 -9.14 -10.11 2.26
C LYS A 90 -8.23 -9.92 3.48
N THR A 91 -8.58 -9.04 4.42
CA THR A 91 -7.69 -8.56 5.50
C THR A 91 -6.94 -9.66 6.25
N LYS A 92 -7.59 -10.81 6.51
CA LYS A 92 -6.97 -11.92 7.26
C LYS A 92 -6.38 -13.02 6.37
N THR A 93 -6.71 -13.02 5.10
CA THR A 93 -6.39 -14.10 4.15
C THR A 93 -5.53 -13.65 2.98
N PHE A 94 -5.22 -12.37 2.92
CA PHE A 94 -4.44 -11.82 1.82
C PHE A 94 -3.03 -12.43 1.78
N GLU A 95 -2.65 -12.91 0.61
CA GLU A 95 -1.31 -13.38 0.28
C GLU A 95 -0.83 -12.64 -0.97
N ILE A 96 0.43 -12.23 -0.98
CA ILE A 96 1.03 -11.59 -2.15
C ILE A 96 1.13 -12.65 -3.26
N PRO A 97 0.52 -12.44 -4.44
CA PRO A 97 0.60 -13.40 -5.55
C PRO A 97 1.94 -13.26 -6.27
N GLU A 98 3.02 -13.71 -5.65
CA GLU A 98 4.40 -13.51 -6.11
C GLU A 98 4.65 -14.10 -7.50
N ASP A 99 3.94 -15.16 -7.87
CA ASP A 99 3.96 -15.78 -9.19
C ASP A 99 3.39 -14.88 -10.31
N LYS A 100 2.61 -13.86 -9.96
CA LYS A 100 1.99 -12.89 -10.89
C LYS A 100 2.66 -11.54 -10.89
N ILE A 101 3.62 -11.32 -10.01
CA ILE A 101 4.37 -10.06 -9.89
C ILE A 101 5.79 -10.31 -10.40
N PRO A 102 6.15 -9.82 -11.61
CA PRO A 102 7.52 -9.93 -12.11
C PRO A 102 8.51 -9.32 -11.12
N GLU A 103 9.71 -9.90 -11.05
CA GLU A 103 10.73 -9.51 -10.07
C GLU A 103 11.03 -8.03 -10.09
N GLU A 104 11.10 -7.44 -11.28
CA GLU A 104 11.37 -6.02 -11.50
C GLU A 104 10.32 -5.07 -10.91
N TYR A 105 9.08 -5.56 -10.64
CA TYR A 105 7.99 -4.76 -10.07
C TYR A 105 7.66 -5.08 -8.60
N LYS A 106 8.36 -6.03 -7.99
CA LYS A 106 8.09 -6.40 -6.59
C LYS A 106 8.23 -5.23 -5.64
N MET A 107 9.25 -4.38 -5.82
CA MET A 107 9.47 -3.23 -4.97
C MET A 107 8.36 -2.17 -5.12
N ASP A 108 7.79 -2.02 -6.33
CA ASP A 108 6.64 -1.13 -6.54
C ASP A 108 5.40 -1.63 -5.81
N PHE A 109 5.14 -2.94 -5.87
CA PHE A 109 4.05 -3.54 -5.11
C PHE A 109 4.25 -3.33 -3.59
N ILE A 110 5.44 -3.58 -3.09
CA ILE A 110 5.78 -3.35 -1.67
C ILE A 110 5.64 -1.87 -1.31
N ARG A 111 6.03 -0.93 -2.19
CA ARG A 111 5.83 0.52 -1.98
C ARG A 111 4.35 0.85 -1.84
N GLY A 112 3.51 0.36 -2.76
CA GLY A 112 2.07 0.57 -2.68
C GLY A 112 1.47 0.03 -1.38
N PHE A 113 1.83 -1.19 -0.99
CA PHE A 113 1.39 -1.77 0.27
C PHE A 113 1.91 -1.00 1.50
N MET A 114 3.17 -0.54 1.45
CA MET A 114 3.76 0.31 2.49
C MET A 114 3.02 1.65 2.61
N ASP A 115 2.63 2.24 1.49
CA ASP A 115 1.91 3.51 1.50
C ASP A 115 0.50 3.36 2.09
N ALA A 116 -0.15 2.22 1.89
CA ALA A 116 -1.41 1.89 2.53
C ALA A 116 -1.21 1.57 4.03
N ASP A 117 -0.64 0.42 4.35
CA ASP A 117 -0.63 -0.19 5.69
C ASP A 117 0.74 -0.15 6.40
N GLY A 118 1.78 0.41 5.78
CA GLY A 118 3.10 0.55 6.40
C GLY A 118 3.28 1.86 7.16
N CYS A 119 4.36 1.95 7.92
CA CYS A 119 4.75 3.17 8.62
C CYS A 119 6.27 3.38 8.52
N ILE A 120 6.66 4.62 8.18
CA ILE A 120 8.04 5.10 8.25
C ILE A 120 8.08 6.14 9.36
N HIS A 121 9.06 6.04 10.26
CA HIS A 121 9.19 6.96 11.37
C HIS A 121 10.65 7.22 11.74
N ILE A 122 10.94 8.43 12.25
CA ILE A 122 12.24 8.81 12.82
C ILE A 122 12.09 8.81 14.35
N ARG A 123 12.81 7.90 15.00
CA ARG A 123 12.81 7.76 16.47
C ARG A 123 13.72 8.82 17.08
N LYS A 124 13.16 9.99 17.37
CA LYS A 124 13.91 11.13 17.95
C LYS A 124 14.57 10.76 19.27
N GLU A 125 13.88 9.98 20.09
CA GLU A 125 14.34 9.48 21.39
C GLU A 125 15.49 8.46 21.29
N ARG A 126 15.78 7.96 20.09
CA ARG A 126 16.88 7.04 19.78
C ARG A 126 17.86 7.64 18.76
N ASN A 127 18.27 8.87 19.00
CA ASN A 127 19.25 9.57 18.15
C ASN A 127 18.81 9.61 16.66
N ASN A 128 17.56 9.96 16.41
CA ASN A 128 16.96 10.05 15.07
C ASN A 128 17.07 8.74 14.25
N THR A 129 17.01 7.59 14.94
CA THR A 129 17.09 6.29 14.27
C THR A 129 15.88 6.07 13.37
N PRO A 130 16.07 5.76 12.06
CA PRO A 130 14.98 5.45 11.16
C PRO A 130 14.36 4.10 11.51
N SER A 131 13.05 4.00 11.32
CA SER A 131 12.30 2.76 11.51
C SER A 131 11.24 2.59 10.41
N LEU A 132 10.98 1.33 10.08
CA LEU A 132 10.00 0.87 9.11
C LEU A 132 9.17 -0.24 9.74
N SER A 133 7.86 -0.20 9.52
CA SER A 133 6.99 -1.29 9.95
C SER A 133 5.90 -1.58 8.94
N PHE A 134 5.46 -2.84 8.92
CA PHE A 134 4.31 -3.34 8.18
C PHE A 134 3.37 -4.04 9.14
N VAL A 135 2.07 -3.80 8.98
CA VAL A 135 1.01 -4.43 9.77
C VAL A 135 0.00 -5.07 8.84
N SER A 136 -0.43 -6.29 9.14
CA SER A 136 -1.51 -6.96 8.42
C SER A 136 -2.25 -7.94 9.32
N GLY A 137 -3.53 -8.16 9.05
CA GLY A 137 -4.28 -9.28 9.63
C GLY A 137 -3.85 -10.64 9.08
N SER A 138 -3.14 -10.69 7.93
CA SER A 138 -2.60 -11.91 7.34
C SER A 138 -1.14 -12.11 7.76
N LYS A 139 -0.87 -13.22 8.47
CA LYS A 139 0.49 -13.63 8.82
C LYS A 139 1.33 -13.91 7.58
N LYS A 140 0.73 -14.61 6.61
CA LYS A 140 1.39 -15.00 5.36
C LYS A 140 1.87 -13.78 4.58
N CYS A 141 1.04 -12.74 4.46
CA CYS A 141 1.42 -11.48 3.82
C CYS A 141 2.67 -10.86 4.49
N ILE A 142 2.71 -10.82 5.83
CA ILE A 142 3.86 -10.26 6.57
C ILE A 142 5.11 -11.14 6.42
N GLU A 143 4.97 -12.46 6.36
CA GLU A 143 6.06 -13.40 6.08
C GLU A 143 6.64 -13.13 4.69
N GLN A 144 5.81 -12.98 3.67
CA GLN A 144 6.23 -12.68 2.30
C GLN A 144 6.94 -11.30 2.20
N ILE A 145 6.41 -10.26 2.84
CA ILE A 145 7.09 -8.94 2.89
C ILE A 145 8.46 -9.05 3.55
N LYS A 146 8.55 -9.81 4.65
CA LYS A 146 9.81 -10.07 5.35
C LYS A 146 10.84 -10.73 4.42
N ASP A 147 10.42 -11.73 3.66
CA ASP A 147 11.28 -12.50 2.75
C ASP A 147 11.70 -11.63 1.55
N ILE A 148 10.77 -10.91 0.90
CA ILE A 148 11.05 -10.00 -0.22
C ILE A 148 12.04 -8.90 0.18
N LEU A 149 11.91 -8.34 1.38
CA LEU A 149 12.80 -7.29 1.88
C LEU A 149 14.05 -7.82 2.59
N ASN A 150 14.22 -9.13 2.70
CA ASN A 150 15.32 -9.79 3.43
C ASN A 150 15.47 -9.28 4.89
N ILE A 151 14.34 -9.05 5.56
CA ILE A 151 14.32 -8.61 6.96
C ILE A 151 14.42 -9.84 7.88
N THR A 152 15.42 -9.88 8.76
CA THR A 152 15.64 -11.02 9.68
C THR A 152 14.85 -10.92 10.99
N ASN A 153 14.27 -9.77 11.29
CA ASN A 153 13.50 -9.52 12.52
C ASN A 153 12.34 -10.51 12.69
N LYS A 154 11.98 -10.79 13.94
CA LYS A 154 10.80 -11.61 14.24
C LYS A 154 9.52 -10.85 13.91
N ILE A 155 8.51 -11.59 13.46
CA ILE A 155 7.15 -11.08 13.32
C ILE A 155 6.49 -11.17 14.69
N ASN A 156 5.93 -10.06 15.15
CA ASN A 156 5.22 -9.98 16.43
C ASN A 156 3.70 -10.02 16.17
N GLN A 157 2.98 -10.80 16.96
CA GLN A 157 1.53 -10.79 16.96
C GLN A 157 1.01 -9.76 17.95
N GLN A 158 0.10 -8.89 17.51
CA GLN A 158 -0.57 -7.87 18.32
C GLN A 158 -2.09 -8.01 18.12
N GLY A 159 -2.74 -8.70 19.05
CA GLY A 159 -4.16 -9.04 18.91
C GLY A 159 -4.40 -9.88 17.66
N ASN A 160 -5.21 -9.36 16.73
CA ASN A 160 -5.54 -10.01 15.46
C ASN A 160 -4.61 -9.63 14.30
N ASN A 161 -3.57 -8.85 14.56
CA ASN A 161 -2.64 -8.36 13.53
C ASN A 161 -1.22 -8.92 13.77
N TYR A 162 -0.46 -8.94 12.69
CA TYR A 162 0.96 -9.30 12.67
C TYR A 162 1.77 -8.08 12.28
N LEU A 163 2.83 -7.82 13.02
CA LEU A 163 3.72 -6.67 12.88
C LEU A 163 5.12 -7.16 12.50
N LEU A 164 5.64 -6.67 11.39
CA LEU A 164 7.05 -6.70 11.05
C LEU A 164 7.63 -5.32 11.33
N TYR A 165 8.68 -5.25 12.15
CA TYR A 165 9.33 -4.00 12.54
C TYR A 165 10.83 -4.09 12.31
N LYS A 166 11.40 -3.05 11.72
CA LYS A 166 12.83 -2.88 11.48
C LYS A 166 13.24 -1.48 11.90
N GLU A 167 14.40 -1.35 12.55
CA GLU A 167 15.02 -0.06 12.86
C GLU A 167 16.51 -0.06 12.57
N GLY A 168 17.09 1.13 12.47
CA GLY A 168 18.53 1.31 12.25
C GLY A 168 18.89 1.58 10.78
N LYS A 169 20.18 1.61 10.50
CA LYS A 169 20.71 2.04 9.18
C LYS A 169 20.24 1.19 8.00
N GLU A 170 19.98 -0.10 8.23
CA GLU A 170 19.47 -0.98 7.17
C GLU A 170 18.10 -0.52 6.60
N VAL A 171 17.33 0.23 7.39
CA VAL A 171 16.05 0.82 6.92
C VAL A 171 16.29 1.74 5.74
N ILE A 172 17.41 2.48 5.69
CA ILE A 172 17.74 3.39 4.58
C ILE A 172 17.87 2.57 3.29
N THR A 173 18.68 1.52 3.30
CA THR A 173 18.88 0.66 2.12
C THR A 173 17.58 0.00 1.64
N ILE A 174 16.70 -0.37 2.57
CA ILE A 174 15.37 -0.91 2.22
C ILE A 174 14.51 0.17 1.55
N LEU A 175 14.47 1.37 2.11
CA LEU A 175 13.69 2.48 1.57
C LEU A 175 14.24 2.96 0.22
N ASP A 176 15.56 2.97 0.03
CA ASP A 176 16.19 3.29 -1.27
C ASP A 176 15.65 2.38 -2.38
N LYS A 177 15.58 1.07 -2.13
CA LYS A 177 15.02 0.10 -3.08
C LYS A 177 13.50 0.31 -3.31
N ILE A 178 12.75 0.56 -2.24
CA ILE A 178 11.30 0.77 -2.32
C ILE A 178 10.96 2.04 -3.13
N TYR A 179 11.77 3.09 -3.02
CA TYR A 179 11.53 4.36 -3.71
C TYR A 179 12.27 4.54 -5.04
N GLU A 180 13.09 3.58 -5.47
CA GLU A 180 13.94 3.66 -6.67
C GLU A 180 13.17 4.09 -7.93
N HIS A 181 12.00 3.50 -8.18
CA HIS A 181 11.16 3.79 -9.35
C HIS A 181 9.93 4.64 -9.00
N SER A 182 9.96 5.35 -7.86
CA SER A 182 8.82 6.16 -7.44
C SER A 182 8.71 7.47 -8.22
N THR A 183 7.48 7.82 -8.57
CA THR A 183 7.12 9.14 -9.10
C THR A 183 6.21 9.88 -8.10
N GLU A 184 5.83 11.11 -8.38
CA GLU A 184 4.88 11.84 -7.52
C GLU A 184 3.52 11.14 -7.48
N GLU A 185 3.11 10.52 -8.57
CA GLU A 185 1.85 9.80 -8.72
C GLU A 185 1.85 8.42 -8.05
N THR A 186 3.04 7.86 -7.79
CA THR A 186 3.19 6.51 -7.23
C THR A 186 3.88 6.50 -5.86
N ARG A 187 3.64 7.54 -5.06
CA ARG A 187 4.10 7.61 -3.67
C ARG A 187 3.20 8.47 -2.82
N LEU A 188 3.04 8.10 -1.57
CA LEU A 188 2.35 8.92 -0.59
C LEU A 188 3.31 10.01 -0.08
N LYS A 189 3.05 11.26 -0.47
CA LYS A 189 3.95 12.40 -0.22
C LYS A 189 4.43 12.47 1.22
N ARG A 190 3.55 12.36 2.21
CA ARG A 190 3.91 12.46 3.64
C ARG A 190 4.93 11.41 4.09
N LYS A 191 4.90 10.19 3.51
CA LYS A 191 5.87 9.12 3.81
C LYS A 191 7.18 9.35 3.08
N TYR A 192 7.11 9.80 1.84
CA TYR A 192 8.28 10.15 1.06
C TYR A 192 9.05 11.34 1.67
N ASP A 193 8.36 12.35 2.21
CA ASP A 193 9.00 13.47 2.92
C ASP A 193 9.79 13.00 4.15
N ILE A 194 9.28 11.97 4.88
CA ILE A 194 10.02 11.35 5.98
C ILE A 194 11.28 10.64 5.45
N TYR A 195 11.16 9.86 4.38
CA TYR A 195 12.32 9.23 3.74
C TYR A 195 13.37 10.25 3.31
N CYS A 196 12.97 11.34 2.65
CA CYS A 196 13.88 12.42 2.29
C CYS A 196 14.59 13.07 3.49
N THR A 197 13.97 13.05 4.66
CA THR A 197 14.57 13.53 5.91
C THR A 197 15.58 12.53 6.48
N ILE A 198 15.32 11.22 6.30
CA ILE A 198 16.20 10.14 6.79
C ILE A 198 17.53 10.10 6.02
N ILE A 199 17.51 10.39 4.72
CA ILE A 199 18.70 10.28 3.84
C ILE A 199 19.58 11.55 3.81
N LYS A 200 19.16 12.62 4.49
CA LYS A 200 19.94 13.86 4.68
C LYS A 200 20.91 13.74 5.84
#